data_383946b9e7c9d79929195acec394e417
#
_entry.id   383946b9e7c9d79929195acec394e417
#
_cell.length_a   1.000
_cell.length_b   1.000
_cell.length_c   1.000
_cell.angle_alpha   90.00
_cell.angle_beta   90.00
_cell.angle_gamma   90.00
#
_symmetry.space_group_name_H-M   'P 1'
#
loop_
_entity.id
_entity.type
_entity.pdbx_description
1 polymer ?
#
loop_
_entity_poly.entity_id
_entity_poly.type
_entity_poly.pdbx_seq_one_letter_code
_entity_poly.pdbx_strand_id
1 'polypeptide(L)'
;MTPSTDLNIPLFERAKALIPGGVNSPVRAFKAVGGTPRFVKRAQGAYFWDANDQRFIDYIGSWGPMILGHGHPAVLDAAQKAALEGFSFGAPTEREVELAEEILSLVPSMEMIRLVSSGTEAGMSAIRLARGATGRSKFIKFEGCYHGHADSLLVKAGSGLATFGNATSAGVPPEVVQHTLVLEYNNVAQLEEAFALHGKELACVMIEPIAGNMNLVRASVPFMQRCRELCTEYGALLVLDEVMTGFRVALGSAQSVYAKSIPGFQPDITVLGKVIGGGMPLAAFGGPRAIMEHLAPLGGVYQAGTLSGNPVATACGLATLREIQKPGFFDALSARTRSLVDGLQAAADAEGVPFCGDCEGGMFGFFLLPELPQNYAQVLKTDSARFNQLFHGLLDRGIYIAPALYEAGFVSAAHTADDVAATVAAAREVFKTLSK
;
A
#
# COMPACT_ATOMS: atom_id res chain seq x y z
N MET A 1 12.68 -8.15 41.24
CA MET A 1 12.78 -8.05 39.77
C MET A 1 13.55 -6.79 39.45
N THR A 2 14.72 -6.88 38.88
CA THR A 2 15.43 -5.72 38.32
C THR A 2 14.53 -5.07 37.28
N PRO A 3 14.32 -3.74 37.27
CA PRO A 3 13.56 -3.07 36.24
C PRO A 3 14.14 -3.44 34.87
N SER A 4 13.29 -3.79 33.92
CA SER A 4 13.70 -4.00 32.52
C SER A 4 14.44 -2.75 32.06
N THR A 5 15.64 -2.91 31.50
CA THR A 5 16.42 -1.82 30.91
C THR A 5 15.88 -1.39 29.55
N ASP A 6 14.85 -2.07 29.01
CA ASP A 6 14.24 -1.76 27.73
C ASP A 6 13.35 -0.51 27.83
N LEU A 7 13.84 0.60 27.26
CA LEU A 7 13.16 1.89 27.24
C LEU A 7 11.87 1.91 26.43
N ASN A 8 11.65 0.94 25.53
CA ASN A 8 10.40 0.83 24.78
C ASN A 8 9.21 0.51 25.69
N ILE A 9 9.43 -0.26 26.77
CA ILE A 9 8.36 -0.65 27.70
C ILE A 9 7.73 0.57 28.40
N PRO A 10 8.46 1.42 29.12
CA PRO A 10 7.87 2.58 29.79
C PRO A 10 7.31 3.60 28.79
N LEU A 11 7.88 3.72 27.59
CA LEU A 11 7.30 4.56 26.53
C LEU A 11 5.95 4.04 26.07
N PHE A 12 5.82 2.72 25.89
CA PHE A 12 4.56 2.12 25.47
C PHE A 12 3.48 2.24 26.56
N GLU A 13 3.83 2.05 27.85
CA GLU A 13 2.88 2.27 28.95
C GLU A 13 2.37 3.72 28.99
N ARG A 14 3.27 4.69 28.83
CA ARG A 14 2.88 6.11 28.73
C ARG A 14 2.01 6.37 27.50
N ALA A 15 2.35 5.80 26.35
CA ALA A 15 1.58 5.97 25.14
C ALA A 15 0.15 5.40 25.27
N LYS A 16 -0.01 4.22 25.88
CA LYS A 16 -1.33 3.60 26.14
C LYS A 16 -2.22 4.45 27.06
N ALA A 17 -1.61 5.21 27.97
CA ALA A 17 -2.37 6.12 28.84
C ALA A 17 -2.91 7.37 28.13
N LEU A 18 -2.35 7.73 26.97
CA LEU A 18 -2.63 8.98 26.25
C LEU A 18 -3.27 8.76 24.86
N ILE A 19 -2.98 7.64 24.23
CA ILE A 19 -3.35 7.35 22.85
C ILE A 19 -4.04 5.96 22.83
N PRO A 20 -5.20 5.79 22.20
CA PRO A 20 -5.85 4.50 22.11
C PRO A 20 -4.92 3.38 21.63
N GLY A 21 -4.67 2.38 22.48
CA GLY A 21 -3.71 1.30 22.22
C GLY A 21 -2.25 1.73 22.11
N GLY A 22 -1.91 2.97 22.48
CA GLY A 22 -0.55 3.53 22.45
C GLY A 22 -0.04 3.91 21.07
N VAL A 23 -0.91 3.93 20.03
CA VAL A 23 -0.51 4.13 18.64
C VAL A 23 -1.54 4.93 17.85
N ASN A 24 -1.09 5.60 16.78
CA ASN A 24 -1.95 6.34 15.84
C ASN A 24 -2.36 5.50 14.60
N SER A 25 -1.98 4.22 14.55
CA SER A 25 -2.46 3.24 13.58
C SER A 25 -2.39 1.84 14.19
N PRO A 26 -3.48 1.04 14.12
CA PRO A 26 -3.65 -0.18 14.93
C PRO A 26 -2.54 -1.23 14.78
N VAL A 27 -2.01 -1.43 13.57
CA VAL A 27 -0.97 -2.42 13.29
C VAL A 27 0.32 -2.17 14.07
N ARG A 28 0.62 -0.91 14.40
CA ARG A 28 1.84 -0.51 15.12
C ARG A 28 1.88 -0.99 16.59
N ALA A 29 0.72 -1.40 17.14
CA ALA A 29 0.61 -1.84 18.54
C ALA A 29 1.12 -3.27 18.79
N PHE A 30 1.62 -3.99 17.79
CA PHE A 30 2.07 -5.40 17.89
C PHE A 30 0.98 -6.36 18.37
N LYS A 31 -0.31 -5.97 18.26
CA LYS A 31 -1.42 -6.81 18.74
C LYS A 31 -1.44 -8.19 18.09
N ALA A 32 -1.08 -8.28 16.81
CA ALA A 32 -1.10 -9.55 16.06
C ALA A 32 0.08 -10.47 16.44
N VAL A 33 1.25 -9.90 16.75
CA VAL A 33 2.48 -10.66 17.03
C VAL A 33 2.81 -10.73 18.53
N GLY A 34 2.22 -9.85 19.35
CA GLY A 34 2.53 -9.73 20.77
C GLY A 34 3.83 -8.97 21.03
N GLY A 35 4.15 -8.78 22.32
CA GLY A 35 5.35 -8.07 22.74
C GLY A 35 5.19 -6.55 22.77
N THR A 36 6.31 -5.84 22.87
CA THR A 36 6.37 -4.38 22.98
C THR A 36 6.83 -3.76 21.64
N PRO A 37 6.06 -2.82 21.07
CA PRO A 37 6.48 -2.10 19.87
C PRO A 37 7.79 -1.36 20.06
N ARG A 38 8.58 -1.22 18.99
CA ARG A 38 9.81 -0.43 18.99
C ARG A 38 9.48 1.04 18.76
N PHE A 39 9.91 1.90 19.69
CA PHE A 39 9.80 3.35 19.57
C PHE A 39 11.01 3.88 18.81
N VAL A 40 10.78 4.33 17.59
CA VAL A 40 11.85 4.79 16.70
C VAL A 40 12.35 6.16 17.16
N LYS A 41 13.65 6.29 17.39
CA LYS A 41 14.34 7.52 17.77
C LYS A 41 14.87 8.28 16.55
N ARG A 42 15.41 7.57 15.57
CA ARG A 42 15.94 8.11 14.32
C ARG A 42 15.98 7.02 13.23
N ALA A 43 16.05 7.45 11.97
CA ALA A 43 16.19 6.55 10.85
C ALA A 43 17.10 7.17 9.77
N GLN A 44 17.85 6.33 9.05
CA GLN A 44 18.70 6.74 7.94
C GLN A 44 18.99 5.57 7.00
N GLY A 45 18.90 5.80 5.70
CA GLY A 45 19.10 4.77 4.69
C GLY A 45 18.13 3.61 4.88
N ALA A 46 18.64 2.40 4.95
CA ALA A 46 17.85 1.18 5.16
C ALA A 46 17.59 0.87 6.65
N TYR A 47 17.92 1.77 7.56
CA TYR A 47 17.94 1.49 9.00
C TYR A 47 17.10 2.45 9.80
N PHE A 48 16.59 1.95 10.94
CA PHE A 48 16.18 2.80 12.05
C PHE A 48 16.85 2.35 13.36
N TRP A 49 16.79 3.23 14.36
CA TRP A 49 17.25 2.97 15.73
C TRP A 49 16.10 3.22 16.69
N ASP A 50 15.87 2.26 17.57
CA ASP A 50 14.84 2.37 18.61
C ASP A 50 15.28 3.24 19.81
N ALA A 51 14.43 3.32 20.83
CA ALA A 51 14.70 4.08 22.05
C ALA A 51 15.96 3.61 22.82
N ASN A 52 16.38 2.37 22.62
CA ASN A 52 17.59 1.78 23.22
C ASN A 52 18.83 1.98 22.33
N ASP A 53 18.74 2.75 21.24
CA ASP A 53 19.77 2.86 20.21
C ASP A 53 20.10 1.51 19.51
N GLN A 54 19.22 0.51 19.62
CA GLN A 54 19.35 -0.71 18.85
C GLN A 54 19.00 -0.44 17.38
N ARG A 55 19.89 -0.85 16.47
CA ARG A 55 19.72 -0.69 15.01
C ARG A 55 18.95 -1.87 14.42
N PHE A 56 18.06 -1.55 13.50
CA PHE A 56 17.28 -2.53 12.73
C PHE A 56 17.41 -2.26 11.22
N ILE A 57 17.51 -3.29 10.39
CA ILE A 57 17.26 -3.21 8.96
C ILE A 57 15.74 -3.14 8.79
N ASP A 58 15.25 -2.10 8.10
CA ASP A 58 13.84 -1.75 8.01
C ASP A 58 13.22 -2.19 6.68
N TYR A 59 12.46 -3.26 6.71
CA TYR A 59 11.66 -3.73 5.56
C TYR A 59 10.22 -3.23 5.57
N ILE A 60 9.86 -2.30 6.46
CA ILE A 60 8.56 -1.61 6.43
C ILE A 60 8.63 -0.34 5.59
N GLY A 61 9.74 0.41 5.69
CA GLY A 61 9.93 1.64 4.94
C GLY A 61 8.76 2.60 5.08
N SER A 62 8.25 2.78 6.32
CA SER A 62 7.05 3.58 6.64
C SER A 62 5.77 3.10 5.92
N TRP A 63 5.64 1.80 5.66
CA TRP A 63 4.55 1.16 4.91
C TRP A 63 4.56 1.50 3.40
N GLY A 64 5.78 1.65 2.85
CA GLY A 64 6.00 1.80 1.42
C GLY A 64 6.53 3.13 0.90
N PRO A 65 6.32 4.31 1.53
CA PRO A 65 6.79 5.58 0.99
C PRO A 65 8.32 5.68 0.83
N MET A 66 9.12 5.03 1.70
CA MET A 66 10.57 5.19 1.73
C MET A 66 11.28 4.38 0.63
N ILE A 67 10.95 4.60 -0.64
CA ILE A 67 11.59 3.90 -1.77
C ILE A 67 13.08 4.21 -1.90
N LEU A 68 13.50 5.42 -1.54
CA LEU A 68 14.89 5.85 -1.52
C LEU A 68 15.62 5.49 -0.22
N GLY A 69 14.89 4.99 0.79
CA GLY A 69 15.36 4.86 2.17
C GLY A 69 15.09 6.11 2.99
N HIS A 70 15.38 6.04 4.29
CA HIS A 70 15.18 7.14 5.20
C HIS A 70 16.22 8.25 5.01
N GLY A 71 15.77 9.50 5.10
CA GLY A 71 16.66 10.65 5.12
C GLY A 71 17.49 10.83 3.84
N HIS A 72 16.93 10.52 2.66
CA HIS A 72 17.63 10.70 1.39
C HIS A 72 18.01 12.18 1.19
N PRO A 73 19.29 12.49 0.85
CA PRO A 73 19.78 13.88 0.80
C PRO A 73 18.95 14.81 -0.08
N ALA A 74 18.57 14.38 -1.27
CA ALA A 74 17.77 15.19 -2.20
C ALA A 74 16.38 15.54 -1.64
N VAL A 75 15.76 14.60 -0.93
CA VAL A 75 14.43 14.82 -0.32
C VAL A 75 14.54 15.74 0.90
N LEU A 76 15.57 15.55 1.74
CA LEU A 76 15.82 16.43 2.88
C LEU A 76 16.11 17.87 2.46
N ASP A 77 16.95 18.07 1.45
CA ASP A 77 17.27 19.40 0.90
C ASP A 77 16.01 20.08 0.37
N ALA A 78 15.19 19.37 -0.42
CA ALA A 78 13.93 19.87 -0.94
C ALA A 78 12.94 20.27 0.20
N ALA A 79 12.82 19.40 1.21
CA ALA A 79 11.98 19.66 2.37
C ALA A 79 12.43 20.91 3.14
N GLN A 80 13.73 21.04 3.41
CA GLN A 80 14.30 22.18 4.13
C GLN A 80 14.11 23.49 3.40
N LYS A 81 14.36 23.52 2.08
CA LYS A 81 14.14 24.69 1.24
C LYS A 81 12.68 25.11 1.24
N ALA A 82 11.76 24.16 1.01
CA ALA A 82 10.34 24.46 1.04
C ALA A 82 9.85 24.94 2.40
N ALA A 83 10.35 24.37 3.49
CA ALA A 83 9.97 24.77 4.85
C ALA A 83 10.40 26.20 5.19
N LEU A 84 11.53 26.68 4.66
CA LEU A 84 12.01 28.06 4.84
C LEU A 84 11.11 29.08 4.12
N GLU A 85 10.39 28.67 3.07
CA GLU A 85 9.48 29.53 2.32
C GLU A 85 8.06 29.54 2.91
N GLY A 86 7.70 28.49 3.70
CA GLY A 86 6.42 28.36 4.40
C GLY A 86 5.81 26.96 4.26
N PHE A 87 4.99 26.58 5.25
CA PHE A 87 4.39 25.25 5.33
C PHE A 87 3.03 25.15 4.61
N SER A 88 2.27 26.24 4.52
CA SER A 88 0.92 26.26 3.94
C SER A 88 0.47 27.69 3.67
N PHE A 89 -0.20 27.89 2.55
CA PHE A 89 -0.57 29.25 2.11
C PHE A 89 -2.08 29.45 1.96
N GLY A 90 -2.88 28.37 1.89
CA GLY A 90 -4.30 28.46 1.52
C GLY A 90 -4.52 29.01 0.10
N ALA A 91 -3.49 28.90 -0.75
CA ALA A 91 -3.45 29.36 -2.14
C ALA A 91 -2.64 28.35 -2.98
N PRO A 92 -2.86 28.25 -4.30
CA PRO A 92 -2.09 27.37 -5.16
C PRO A 92 -0.62 27.77 -5.24
N THR A 93 0.25 26.78 -5.51
CA THR A 93 1.69 26.97 -5.67
C THR A 93 2.18 26.40 -7.00
N GLU A 94 3.29 26.92 -7.52
CA GLU A 94 3.94 26.40 -8.72
C GLU A 94 4.34 24.92 -8.55
N ARG A 95 4.80 24.53 -7.36
CA ARG A 95 5.19 23.13 -7.06
C ARG A 95 4.04 22.13 -7.20
N GLU A 96 2.80 22.55 -6.97
CA GLU A 96 1.63 21.68 -7.25
C GLU A 96 1.49 21.41 -8.73
N VAL A 97 1.75 22.41 -9.58
CA VAL A 97 1.72 22.28 -11.04
C VAL A 97 2.86 21.37 -11.49
N GLU A 98 4.09 21.63 -11.04
CA GLU A 98 5.26 20.78 -11.37
C GLU A 98 5.03 19.30 -10.97
N LEU A 99 4.48 19.06 -9.77
CA LEU A 99 4.21 17.68 -9.32
C LEU A 99 3.12 17.01 -10.17
N ALA A 100 2.08 17.76 -10.53
CA ALA A 100 1.03 17.27 -11.42
C ALA A 100 1.61 16.91 -12.80
N GLU A 101 2.40 17.77 -13.41
CA GLU A 101 3.06 17.53 -14.69
C GLU A 101 3.97 16.30 -14.63
N GLU A 102 4.76 16.16 -13.57
CA GLU A 102 5.64 15.03 -13.34
C GLU A 102 4.87 13.71 -13.27
N ILE A 103 3.81 13.65 -12.45
CA ILE A 103 2.99 12.43 -12.30
C ILE A 103 2.29 12.09 -13.62
N LEU A 104 1.68 13.07 -14.28
CA LEU A 104 0.95 12.86 -15.54
C LEU A 104 1.88 12.39 -16.66
N SER A 105 3.14 12.83 -16.69
CA SER A 105 4.12 12.37 -17.67
C SER A 105 4.49 10.88 -17.50
N LEU A 106 4.43 10.38 -16.26
CA LEU A 106 4.80 9.01 -15.90
C LEU A 106 3.62 8.02 -15.91
N VAL A 107 2.38 8.54 -15.84
CA VAL A 107 1.14 7.75 -15.79
C VAL A 107 0.18 8.21 -16.90
N PRO A 108 0.37 7.75 -18.15
CA PRO A 108 -0.36 8.28 -19.32
C PRO A 108 -1.88 8.03 -19.33
N SER A 109 -2.40 7.16 -18.46
CA SER A 109 -3.86 6.97 -18.28
C SER A 109 -4.54 8.17 -17.61
N MET A 110 -3.75 9.10 -17.04
CA MET A 110 -4.23 10.29 -16.36
C MET A 110 -3.96 11.54 -17.21
N GLU A 111 -5.00 12.31 -17.48
CA GLU A 111 -4.92 13.63 -18.13
C GLU A 111 -5.09 14.79 -17.14
N MET A 112 -5.70 14.51 -16.00
CA MET A 112 -5.87 15.43 -14.89
C MET A 112 -5.70 14.73 -13.55
N ILE A 113 -5.24 15.46 -12.53
CA ILE A 113 -4.98 14.96 -11.18
C ILE A 113 -5.52 15.93 -10.12
N ARG A 114 -5.93 15.40 -8.99
CA ARG A 114 -6.25 16.15 -7.78
C ARG A 114 -5.40 15.64 -6.62
N LEU A 115 -4.63 16.54 -5.99
CA LEU A 115 -3.84 16.23 -4.81
C LEU A 115 -4.73 16.23 -3.56
N VAL A 116 -4.43 15.31 -2.64
CA VAL A 116 -5.05 15.15 -1.32
C VAL A 116 -3.97 14.78 -0.30
N SER A 117 -4.30 14.63 0.99
CA SER A 117 -3.29 14.40 2.03
C SER A 117 -3.11 12.93 2.41
N SER A 118 -4.03 12.04 2.03
CA SER A 118 -3.97 10.61 2.38
C SER A 118 -4.59 9.71 1.32
N GLY A 119 -4.17 8.43 1.28
CA GLY A 119 -4.78 7.42 0.43
C GLY A 119 -6.28 7.22 0.74
N THR A 120 -6.71 7.38 1.99
CA THR A 120 -8.13 7.36 2.37
C THR A 120 -8.92 8.47 1.70
N GLU A 121 -8.41 9.70 1.72
CA GLU A 121 -9.05 10.82 1.01
C GLU A 121 -9.11 10.58 -0.49
N ALA A 122 -8.03 10.04 -1.07
CA ALA A 122 -7.97 9.74 -2.50
C ALA A 122 -8.98 8.66 -2.89
N GLY A 123 -9.04 7.52 -2.17
CA GLY A 123 -9.99 6.43 -2.42
C GLY A 123 -11.45 6.86 -2.22
N MET A 124 -11.74 7.57 -1.13
CA MET A 124 -13.07 8.14 -0.87
C MET A 124 -13.51 9.08 -1.99
N SER A 125 -12.61 9.94 -2.46
CA SER A 125 -12.89 10.92 -3.51
C SER A 125 -13.04 10.26 -4.88
N ALA A 126 -12.24 9.23 -5.18
CA ALA A 126 -12.35 8.45 -6.41
C ALA A 126 -13.71 7.75 -6.53
N ILE A 127 -14.21 7.14 -5.44
CA ILE A 127 -15.55 6.53 -5.42
C ILE A 127 -16.64 7.60 -5.61
N ARG A 128 -16.53 8.74 -4.91
CA ARG A 128 -17.49 9.84 -5.08
C ARG A 128 -17.48 10.38 -6.51
N LEU A 129 -16.30 10.50 -7.11
CA LEU A 129 -16.14 10.92 -8.49
C LEU A 129 -16.78 9.91 -9.46
N ALA A 130 -16.50 8.62 -9.27
CA ALA A 130 -17.09 7.56 -10.09
C ALA A 130 -18.63 7.56 -10.01
N ARG A 131 -19.19 7.73 -8.82
CA ARG A 131 -20.64 7.87 -8.62
C ARG A 131 -21.20 9.11 -9.32
N GLY A 132 -20.52 10.24 -9.19
CA GLY A 132 -20.94 11.50 -9.84
C GLY A 132 -20.87 11.45 -11.36
N ALA A 133 -19.81 10.85 -11.91
CA ALA A 133 -19.61 10.74 -13.35
C ALA A 133 -20.58 9.76 -14.01
N THR A 134 -20.94 8.66 -13.32
CA THR A 134 -21.83 7.61 -13.87
C THR A 134 -23.31 7.80 -13.50
N GLY A 135 -23.61 8.61 -12.49
CA GLY A 135 -24.95 8.71 -11.89
C GLY A 135 -25.42 7.47 -11.15
N ARG A 136 -24.49 6.57 -10.78
CA ARG A 136 -24.77 5.26 -10.17
C ARG A 136 -24.24 5.20 -8.74
N SER A 137 -24.81 4.31 -7.90
CA SER A 137 -24.51 4.28 -6.46
C SER A 137 -23.64 3.11 -6.01
N LYS A 138 -23.76 1.95 -6.67
CA LYS A 138 -23.09 0.71 -6.27
C LYS A 138 -21.65 0.66 -6.75
N PHE A 139 -20.79 -0.02 -6.01
CA PHE A 139 -19.44 -0.34 -6.47
C PHE A 139 -18.96 -1.69 -5.94
N ILE A 140 -17.99 -2.26 -6.62
CA ILE A 140 -17.33 -3.51 -6.25
C ILE A 140 -15.97 -3.20 -5.63
N LYS A 141 -15.64 -3.90 -4.53
CA LYS A 141 -14.29 -4.07 -4.01
C LYS A 141 -14.02 -5.56 -3.74
N PHE A 142 -12.79 -5.91 -3.39
CA PHE A 142 -12.41 -7.31 -3.18
C PHE A 142 -11.97 -7.58 -1.73
N GLU A 143 -12.22 -8.83 -1.27
CA GLU A 143 -11.73 -9.29 0.03
C GLU A 143 -10.21 -9.19 0.12
N GLY A 144 -9.71 -8.85 1.29
CA GLY A 144 -8.28 -8.67 1.53
C GLY A 144 -7.70 -7.34 1.01
N CYS A 145 -8.40 -6.61 0.12
CA CYS A 145 -7.99 -5.28 -0.31
C CYS A 145 -8.39 -4.20 0.71
N TYR A 146 -7.49 -3.23 0.91
CA TYR A 146 -7.72 -2.06 1.74
C TYR A 146 -7.56 -0.77 0.94
N HIS A 147 -8.57 0.07 1.00
CA HIS A 147 -8.65 1.32 0.23
C HIS A 147 -8.84 2.57 1.12
N GLY A 148 -8.40 2.48 2.37
CA GLY A 148 -8.63 3.51 3.37
C GLY A 148 -9.82 3.22 4.28
N HIS A 149 -10.08 4.13 5.23
CA HIS A 149 -11.05 3.94 6.31
C HIS A 149 -12.30 4.81 6.18
N ALA A 150 -12.70 5.18 4.95
CA ALA A 150 -14.02 5.74 4.72
C ALA A 150 -15.09 4.66 4.96
N ASP A 151 -16.23 5.03 5.54
CA ASP A 151 -17.26 4.11 6.01
C ASP A 151 -17.70 3.09 4.95
N SER A 152 -17.91 3.53 3.70
CA SER A 152 -18.30 2.65 2.59
C SER A 152 -17.23 1.62 2.19
N LEU A 153 -16.00 1.77 2.67
CA LEU A 153 -14.86 0.89 2.42
C LEU A 153 -14.57 -0.11 3.55
N LEU A 154 -15.13 0.15 4.75
CA LEU A 154 -15.00 -0.72 5.92
C LEU A 154 -16.03 -1.85 5.87
N VAL A 155 -15.90 -2.72 4.89
CA VAL A 155 -16.87 -3.76 4.54
C VAL A 155 -16.14 -5.08 4.27
N LYS A 156 -16.71 -6.19 4.74
CA LYS A 156 -16.30 -7.56 4.42
C LYS A 156 -17.40 -8.27 3.61
N ALA A 157 -17.08 -9.38 2.95
CA ALA A 157 -18.05 -10.18 2.22
C ALA A 157 -19.24 -10.59 3.11
N GLY A 158 -20.42 -10.64 2.49
CA GLY A 158 -21.63 -11.23 3.07
C GLY A 158 -21.64 -12.76 2.93
N SER A 159 -22.69 -13.39 3.42
CA SER A 159 -22.91 -14.83 3.25
C SER A 159 -23.55 -15.09 1.88
N GLY A 160 -22.81 -15.59 0.92
CA GLY A 160 -23.30 -15.97 -0.41
C GLY A 160 -22.52 -15.34 -1.57
N LEU A 161 -22.81 -15.79 -2.80
CA LEU A 161 -22.19 -15.27 -4.01
C LEU A 161 -22.72 -13.86 -4.33
N ALA A 162 -21.84 -12.94 -4.71
CA ALA A 162 -22.16 -11.57 -5.14
C ALA A 162 -23.13 -10.80 -4.23
N THR A 163 -23.00 -10.98 -2.90
CA THR A 163 -23.88 -10.32 -1.91
C THR A 163 -23.27 -9.01 -1.39
N PHE A 164 -24.16 -8.10 -0.93
CA PHE A 164 -23.70 -6.88 -0.24
C PHE A 164 -22.97 -7.22 1.06
N GLY A 165 -21.89 -6.49 1.33
CA GLY A 165 -21.05 -6.74 2.49
C GLY A 165 -21.65 -6.27 3.80
N ASN A 166 -21.06 -6.77 4.89
CA ASN A 166 -21.36 -6.32 6.25
C ASN A 166 -20.27 -5.35 6.75
N ALA A 167 -20.64 -4.37 7.55
CA ALA A 167 -19.68 -3.46 8.15
C ALA A 167 -18.64 -4.22 8.99
N THR A 168 -17.35 -3.85 8.83
CA THR A 168 -16.24 -4.44 9.60
C THR A 168 -15.86 -3.63 10.83
N SER A 169 -16.39 -2.42 10.94
CA SER A 169 -16.13 -1.52 12.06
C SER A 169 -17.40 -1.19 12.81
N ALA A 170 -17.33 -1.18 14.14
CA ALA A 170 -18.35 -0.56 14.96
C ALA A 170 -18.48 0.93 14.58
N GLY A 171 -19.72 1.44 14.58
CA GLY A 171 -20.03 2.81 14.22
C GLY A 171 -20.30 3.05 12.73
N VAL A 172 -20.10 2.08 11.86
CA VAL A 172 -20.52 2.17 10.45
C VAL A 172 -21.96 1.69 10.32
N PRO A 173 -22.90 2.57 9.91
CA PRO A 173 -24.29 2.18 9.73
C PRO A 173 -24.47 1.20 8.57
N PRO A 174 -25.37 0.21 8.65
CA PRO A 174 -25.64 -0.73 7.56
C PRO A 174 -26.02 -0.04 6.24
N GLU A 175 -26.72 1.08 6.31
CA GLU A 175 -27.18 1.86 5.17
C GLU A 175 -26.01 2.44 4.36
N VAL A 176 -24.87 2.70 4.98
CA VAL A 176 -23.67 3.22 4.29
C VAL A 176 -23.01 2.15 3.45
N VAL A 177 -23.05 0.90 3.89
CA VAL A 177 -22.39 -0.23 3.21
C VAL A 177 -23.30 -0.99 2.24
N GLN A 178 -24.59 -0.69 2.19
CA GLN A 178 -25.57 -1.36 1.32
C GLN A 178 -25.30 -1.21 -0.18
N HIS A 179 -24.43 -0.29 -0.57
CA HIS A 179 -24.02 -0.06 -1.96
C HIS A 179 -22.64 -0.64 -2.30
N THR A 180 -22.01 -1.35 -1.37
CA THR A 180 -20.68 -1.94 -1.55
C THR A 180 -20.82 -3.45 -1.71
N LEU A 181 -20.49 -3.97 -2.90
CA LEU A 181 -20.34 -5.40 -3.14
C LEU A 181 -18.89 -5.79 -2.84
N VAL A 182 -18.71 -6.86 -2.08
CA VAL A 182 -17.39 -7.41 -1.79
C VAL A 182 -17.28 -8.79 -2.41
N LEU A 183 -16.36 -8.95 -3.35
CA LEU A 183 -16.14 -10.18 -4.09
C LEU A 183 -14.82 -10.83 -3.69
N GLU A 184 -14.70 -12.12 -3.97
CA GLU A 184 -13.44 -12.83 -3.82
C GLU A 184 -12.43 -12.37 -4.88
N TYR A 185 -11.21 -12.08 -4.44
CA TYR A 185 -10.11 -11.68 -5.32
C TYR A 185 -9.71 -12.84 -6.24
N ASN A 186 -9.48 -12.56 -7.53
CA ASN A 186 -9.18 -13.55 -8.59
C ASN A 186 -10.32 -14.52 -8.95
N ASN A 187 -11.56 -14.28 -8.51
CA ASN A 187 -12.71 -15.08 -8.87
C ASN A 187 -13.48 -14.47 -10.05
N VAL A 188 -13.14 -14.90 -11.28
CA VAL A 188 -13.77 -14.39 -12.51
C VAL A 188 -15.26 -14.71 -12.55
N ALA A 189 -15.67 -15.91 -12.14
CA ALA A 189 -17.08 -16.31 -12.19
C ALA A 189 -17.97 -15.45 -11.28
N GLN A 190 -17.48 -15.15 -10.06
CA GLN A 190 -18.20 -14.28 -9.14
C GLN A 190 -18.26 -12.83 -9.66
N LEU A 191 -17.20 -12.37 -10.33
CA LEU A 191 -17.18 -11.04 -10.95
C LEU A 191 -18.23 -10.95 -12.07
N GLU A 192 -18.31 -11.95 -12.96
CA GLU A 192 -19.29 -12.02 -14.05
C GLU A 192 -20.73 -12.07 -13.52
N GLU A 193 -20.98 -12.88 -12.49
CA GLU A 193 -22.28 -12.94 -11.81
C GLU A 193 -22.68 -11.57 -11.24
N ALA A 194 -21.76 -10.88 -10.56
CA ALA A 194 -22.02 -9.56 -9.99
C ALA A 194 -22.38 -8.52 -11.08
N PHE A 195 -21.70 -8.56 -12.22
CA PHE A 195 -22.03 -7.69 -13.34
C PHE A 195 -23.35 -8.08 -14.03
N ALA A 196 -23.65 -9.35 -14.17
CA ALA A 196 -24.95 -9.80 -14.71
C ALA A 196 -26.13 -9.31 -13.85
N LEU A 197 -25.97 -9.33 -12.53
CA LEU A 197 -27.02 -8.92 -11.59
C LEU A 197 -27.11 -7.41 -11.38
N HIS A 198 -25.97 -6.70 -11.34
CA HIS A 198 -25.88 -5.33 -10.89
C HIS A 198 -25.16 -4.36 -11.85
N GLY A 199 -24.63 -4.83 -12.97
CA GLY A 199 -23.74 -4.05 -13.85
C GLY A 199 -24.27 -2.67 -14.24
N LYS A 200 -25.59 -2.55 -14.48
CA LYS A 200 -26.23 -1.26 -14.82
C LYS A 200 -26.31 -0.27 -13.65
N GLU A 201 -26.08 -0.72 -12.42
CA GLU A 201 -26.11 0.10 -11.21
C GLU A 201 -24.70 0.36 -10.65
N LEU A 202 -23.66 -0.30 -11.21
CA LEU A 202 -22.29 -0.17 -10.78
C LEU A 202 -21.67 1.13 -11.28
N ALA A 203 -21.22 1.96 -10.35
CA ALA A 203 -20.41 3.14 -10.64
C ALA A 203 -18.97 2.74 -10.98
N CYS A 204 -18.39 1.83 -10.20
CA CYS A 204 -17.00 1.40 -10.41
C CYS A 204 -16.70 0.01 -9.83
N VAL A 205 -15.58 -0.54 -10.28
CA VAL A 205 -14.82 -1.60 -9.61
C VAL A 205 -13.55 -0.98 -9.06
N MET A 206 -13.27 -1.12 -7.76
CA MET A 206 -12.04 -0.65 -7.13
C MET A 206 -11.17 -1.83 -6.72
N ILE A 207 -9.91 -1.84 -7.16
CA ILE A 207 -8.99 -2.97 -6.98
C ILE A 207 -7.56 -2.51 -6.73
N GLU A 208 -6.86 -3.16 -5.78
CA GLU A 208 -5.40 -3.14 -5.73
C GLU A 208 -4.87 -4.10 -6.80
N PRO A 209 -4.06 -3.67 -7.77
CA PRO A 209 -3.54 -4.56 -8.82
C PRO A 209 -2.60 -5.65 -8.28
N ILE A 210 -1.85 -5.33 -7.25
CA ILE A 210 -1.08 -6.23 -6.41
C ILE A 210 -1.48 -5.89 -4.98
N ALA A 211 -2.27 -6.74 -4.37
CA ALA A 211 -2.85 -6.48 -3.06
C ALA A 211 -1.79 -6.64 -1.95
N GLY A 212 -1.34 -5.51 -1.42
CA GLY A 212 -0.35 -5.44 -0.36
C GLY A 212 -0.93 -5.59 1.04
N ASN A 213 -2.25 -5.50 1.16
CA ASN A 213 -2.97 -5.67 2.42
C ASN A 213 -3.42 -7.12 2.69
N MET A 214 -3.03 -8.05 1.82
CA MET A 214 -3.04 -9.49 2.08
C MET A 214 -1.66 -10.09 1.79
N ASN A 215 -0.62 -9.41 2.27
CA ASN A 215 0.80 -9.59 2.07
C ASN A 215 1.20 -9.20 0.63
N LEU A 216 1.32 -10.14 -0.32
CA LEU A 216 1.47 -9.83 -1.73
C LEU A 216 0.70 -10.86 -2.56
N VAL A 217 -0.49 -10.47 -3.02
CA VAL A 217 -1.29 -11.31 -3.93
C VAL A 217 -1.57 -10.52 -5.20
N ARG A 218 -1.20 -11.07 -6.34
CA ARG A 218 -1.39 -10.42 -7.64
C ARG A 218 -2.80 -10.68 -8.16
N ALA A 219 -3.42 -9.68 -8.77
CA ALA A 219 -4.52 -9.95 -9.68
C ALA A 219 -3.96 -10.74 -10.87
N SER A 220 -4.55 -11.89 -11.17
CA SER A 220 -4.15 -12.65 -12.34
C SER A 220 -4.46 -11.85 -13.63
N VAL A 221 -3.65 -12.03 -14.65
CA VAL A 221 -3.86 -11.32 -15.94
C VAL A 221 -5.27 -11.54 -16.48
N PRO A 222 -5.82 -12.78 -16.52
CA PRO A 222 -7.19 -12.99 -16.96
C PRO A 222 -8.25 -12.27 -16.11
N PHE A 223 -8.05 -12.21 -14.79
CA PHE A 223 -8.97 -11.52 -13.87
C PHE A 223 -8.94 -10.01 -14.10
N MET A 224 -7.76 -9.40 -14.18
CA MET A 224 -7.62 -7.97 -14.45
C MET A 224 -8.17 -7.57 -15.81
N GLN A 225 -7.91 -8.39 -16.83
CA GLN A 225 -8.47 -8.21 -18.16
C GLN A 225 -10.00 -8.25 -18.11
N ARG A 226 -10.57 -9.23 -17.43
CA ARG A 226 -12.04 -9.37 -17.32
C ARG A 226 -12.66 -8.22 -16.53
N CYS A 227 -11.99 -7.71 -15.49
CA CYS A 227 -12.41 -6.47 -14.79
C CYS A 227 -12.52 -5.30 -15.77
N ARG A 228 -11.51 -5.10 -16.64
CA ARG A 228 -11.53 -4.01 -17.62
C ARG A 228 -12.64 -4.18 -18.66
N GLU A 229 -12.79 -5.39 -19.20
CA GLU A 229 -13.80 -5.70 -20.22
C GLU A 229 -15.23 -5.44 -19.70
N LEU A 230 -15.55 -5.97 -18.52
CA LEU A 230 -16.86 -5.80 -17.90
C LEU A 230 -17.15 -4.35 -17.55
N CYS A 231 -16.17 -3.62 -17.01
CA CYS A 231 -16.34 -2.19 -16.77
C CYS A 231 -16.67 -1.44 -18.06
N THR A 232 -15.99 -1.76 -19.17
CA THR A 232 -16.24 -1.14 -20.48
C THR A 232 -17.63 -1.52 -21.02
N GLU A 233 -18.00 -2.80 -20.96
CA GLU A 233 -19.28 -3.31 -21.44
C GLU A 233 -20.48 -2.68 -20.74
N TYR A 234 -20.40 -2.53 -19.42
CA TYR A 234 -21.50 -2.00 -18.60
C TYR A 234 -21.41 -0.49 -18.34
N GLY A 235 -20.34 0.17 -18.79
CA GLY A 235 -20.10 1.60 -18.53
C GLY A 235 -19.85 1.92 -17.06
N ALA A 236 -19.29 0.97 -16.32
CA ALA A 236 -18.74 1.20 -14.99
C ALA A 236 -17.26 1.65 -15.11
N LEU A 237 -16.73 2.34 -14.10
CA LEU A 237 -15.34 2.78 -14.11
C LEU A 237 -14.42 1.78 -13.42
N LEU A 238 -13.26 1.50 -13.99
CA LEU A 238 -12.19 0.76 -13.32
C LEU A 238 -11.33 1.72 -12.52
N VAL A 239 -11.39 1.62 -11.19
CA VAL A 239 -10.56 2.40 -10.26
C VAL A 239 -9.40 1.52 -9.80
N LEU A 240 -8.19 1.87 -10.22
CA LEU A 240 -6.99 1.15 -9.82
C LEU A 240 -6.39 1.83 -8.59
N ASP A 241 -6.38 1.13 -7.46
CA ASP A 241 -5.74 1.60 -6.25
C ASP A 241 -4.25 1.28 -6.29
N GLU A 242 -3.49 2.28 -6.64
CA GLU A 242 -2.02 2.24 -6.70
C GLU A 242 -1.37 2.99 -5.52
N VAL A 243 -2.09 3.17 -4.42
CA VAL A 243 -1.51 3.82 -3.22
C VAL A 243 -0.26 3.08 -2.75
N MET A 244 -0.23 1.76 -2.87
CA MET A 244 0.92 0.93 -2.48
C MET A 244 1.85 0.64 -3.66
N THR A 245 1.32 0.36 -4.83
CA THR A 245 2.07 -0.06 -6.02
C THR A 245 2.58 1.09 -6.87
N GLY A 246 1.94 2.26 -6.79
CA GLY A 246 2.30 3.44 -7.56
C GLY A 246 3.75 3.87 -7.35
N PHE A 247 4.54 3.92 -8.43
CA PHE A 247 5.96 4.25 -8.42
C PHE A 247 6.83 3.36 -7.50
N ARG A 248 6.26 2.27 -6.98
CA ARG A 248 6.95 1.31 -6.12
C ARG A 248 7.35 0.06 -6.89
N VAL A 249 6.44 -0.46 -7.71
CA VAL A 249 6.65 -1.71 -8.45
C VAL A 249 7.29 -1.47 -9.82
N ALA A 250 7.04 -0.33 -10.42
CA ALA A 250 7.64 0.14 -11.67
C ALA A 250 7.50 1.67 -11.76
N LEU A 251 8.26 2.32 -12.64
CA LEU A 251 8.17 3.76 -12.87
C LEU A 251 6.78 4.17 -13.38
N GLY A 252 6.17 3.39 -14.27
CA GLY A 252 4.80 3.59 -14.74
C GLY A 252 3.73 2.90 -13.86
N SER A 253 4.06 2.60 -12.59
CA SER A 253 3.16 1.96 -11.64
C SER A 253 2.73 0.54 -12.05
N ALA A 254 1.83 -0.14 -11.34
CA ALA A 254 1.40 -1.50 -11.66
C ALA A 254 0.61 -1.56 -12.98
N GLN A 255 -0.11 -0.50 -13.35
CA GLN A 255 -0.80 -0.45 -14.64
C GLN A 255 0.16 -0.66 -15.83
N SER A 256 1.39 -0.17 -15.75
CA SER A 256 2.42 -0.40 -16.78
C SER A 256 2.91 -1.86 -16.80
N VAL A 257 2.86 -2.56 -15.66
CA VAL A 257 3.17 -4.00 -15.58
C VAL A 257 2.07 -4.81 -16.28
N TYR A 258 0.81 -4.51 -16.01
CA TYR A 258 -0.33 -5.18 -16.67
C TYR A 258 -0.43 -4.87 -18.17
N ALA A 259 -0.10 -3.67 -18.60
CA ALA A 259 -0.10 -3.28 -20.01
C ALA A 259 0.85 -4.11 -20.88
N LYS A 260 1.87 -4.75 -20.29
CA LYS A 260 2.75 -5.69 -21.02
C LYS A 260 2.02 -6.97 -21.45
N SER A 261 1.00 -7.39 -20.69
CA SER A 261 0.25 -8.63 -20.94
C SER A 261 -1.16 -8.39 -21.45
N ILE A 262 -1.72 -7.20 -21.22
CA ILE A 262 -3.06 -6.81 -21.65
C ILE A 262 -2.92 -5.57 -22.55
N PRO A 263 -2.94 -5.75 -23.89
CA PRO A 263 -2.78 -4.64 -24.81
C PRO A 263 -3.83 -3.54 -24.60
N GLY A 264 -3.36 -2.29 -24.47
CA GLY A 264 -4.23 -1.13 -24.25
C GLY A 264 -4.86 -1.05 -22.85
N PHE A 265 -4.37 -1.81 -21.88
CA PHE A 265 -4.86 -1.74 -20.50
C PHE A 265 -4.66 -0.35 -19.92
N GLN A 266 -5.76 0.28 -19.53
CA GLN A 266 -5.79 1.55 -18.81
C GLN A 266 -6.96 1.54 -17.82
N PRO A 267 -6.75 1.99 -16.57
CA PRO A 267 -7.86 2.29 -15.65
C PRO A 267 -8.55 3.60 -16.06
N ASP A 268 -9.75 3.80 -15.53
CA ASP A 268 -10.49 5.07 -15.69
C ASP A 268 -10.14 6.07 -14.58
N ILE A 269 -9.81 5.58 -13.40
CA ILE A 269 -9.30 6.40 -12.29
C ILE A 269 -8.12 5.67 -11.65
N THR A 270 -7.03 6.39 -11.41
CA THR A 270 -5.88 5.90 -10.65
C THR A 270 -5.82 6.64 -9.31
N VAL A 271 -5.63 5.88 -8.23
CA VAL A 271 -5.43 6.41 -6.88
C VAL A 271 -3.97 6.22 -6.50
N LEU A 272 -3.28 7.28 -6.07
CA LEU A 272 -1.86 7.30 -5.73
C LEU A 272 -1.65 7.80 -4.29
N GLY A 273 -0.53 7.42 -3.69
CA GLY A 273 -0.14 7.86 -2.36
C GLY A 273 1.29 7.45 -2.02
N LYS A 274 1.59 7.36 -0.74
CA LYS A 274 2.86 6.81 -0.23
C LYS A 274 4.11 7.38 -0.93
N VAL A 275 4.63 6.72 -1.98
CA VAL A 275 5.87 7.11 -2.69
C VAL A 275 5.78 8.53 -3.22
N ILE A 276 4.63 8.97 -3.75
CA ILE A 276 4.48 10.33 -4.31
C ILE A 276 4.64 11.43 -3.26
N GLY A 277 4.58 11.11 -1.97
CA GLY A 277 4.79 12.05 -0.87
C GLY A 277 6.22 12.10 -0.36
N GLY A 278 7.10 11.17 -0.78
CA GLY A 278 8.49 11.12 -0.31
C GLY A 278 8.64 11.02 1.20
N GLY A 279 7.63 10.48 1.91
CA GLY A 279 7.55 10.37 3.36
C GLY A 279 6.63 11.41 4.03
N MET A 280 6.15 12.40 3.28
CA MET A 280 5.19 13.39 3.75
C MET A 280 3.74 12.97 3.42
N PRO A 281 2.74 13.50 4.17
CA PRO A 281 1.33 13.27 3.88
C PRO A 281 0.94 13.87 2.52
N LEU A 282 0.90 13.03 1.49
CA LEU A 282 0.48 13.36 0.14
C LEU A 282 -0.09 12.12 -0.54
N ALA A 283 -1.21 12.32 -1.21
CA ALA A 283 -1.84 11.35 -2.09
C ALA A 283 -2.52 12.09 -3.24
N ALA A 284 -3.04 11.34 -4.20
CA ALA A 284 -3.69 11.90 -5.36
C ALA A 284 -4.70 10.91 -5.96
N PHE A 285 -5.62 11.41 -6.74
CA PHE A 285 -6.40 10.61 -7.68
C PHE A 285 -6.53 11.38 -9.00
N GLY A 286 -6.63 10.65 -10.10
CA GLY A 286 -6.70 11.26 -11.42
C GLY A 286 -7.17 10.26 -12.47
N GLY A 287 -7.41 10.78 -13.67
CA GLY A 287 -7.91 10.00 -14.81
C GLY A 287 -8.11 10.89 -16.04
N PRO A 288 -8.83 10.39 -17.06
CA PRO A 288 -9.18 11.16 -18.24
C PRO A 288 -9.93 12.44 -17.89
N ARG A 289 -9.69 13.49 -18.66
CA ARG A 289 -10.30 14.81 -18.48
C ARG A 289 -11.82 14.74 -18.36
N ALA A 290 -12.47 13.97 -19.21
CA ALA A 290 -13.92 13.80 -19.22
C ALA A 290 -14.50 13.32 -17.88
N ILE A 291 -13.74 12.52 -17.11
CA ILE A 291 -14.13 12.05 -15.78
C ILE A 291 -13.78 13.13 -14.73
N MET A 292 -12.57 13.67 -14.80
CA MET A 292 -12.07 14.59 -13.79
C MET A 292 -12.81 15.94 -13.77
N GLU A 293 -13.38 16.37 -14.89
CA GLU A 293 -14.18 17.60 -14.99
C GLU A 293 -15.52 17.54 -14.23
N HIS A 294 -15.94 16.36 -13.75
CA HIS A 294 -17.05 16.27 -12.80
C HIS A 294 -16.71 16.81 -11.41
N LEU A 295 -15.42 17.03 -11.10
CA LEU A 295 -15.00 17.61 -9.81
C LEU A 295 -15.22 19.12 -9.76
N ALA A 296 -15.64 19.62 -8.60
CA ALA A 296 -15.67 21.06 -8.31
C ALA A 296 -14.25 21.67 -8.45
N PRO A 297 -14.09 22.87 -9.00
CA PRO A 297 -15.14 23.84 -9.36
C PRO A 297 -15.74 23.64 -10.76
N LEU A 298 -15.26 22.69 -11.59
CA LEU A 298 -15.78 22.46 -12.93
C LEU A 298 -17.13 21.74 -12.91
N GLY A 299 -17.27 20.72 -12.09
CA GLY A 299 -18.48 19.93 -11.93
C GLY A 299 -19.07 19.98 -10.51
N GLY A 300 -20.06 19.12 -10.26
CA GLY A 300 -20.79 19.08 -8.98
C GLY A 300 -20.22 18.15 -7.91
N VAL A 301 -19.17 17.38 -8.20
CA VAL A 301 -18.57 16.45 -7.22
C VAL A 301 -17.63 17.23 -6.31
N TYR A 302 -17.96 17.33 -5.03
CA TYR A 302 -17.19 18.11 -4.07
C TYR A 302 -16.02 17.31 -3.46
N GLN A 303 -14.86 17.93 -3.42
CA GLN A 303 -13.66 17.51 -2.69
C GLN A 303 -12.87 18.76 -2.29
N ALA A 304 -12.36 18.81 -1.07
CA ALA A 304 -11.51 19.88 -0.56
C ALA A 304 -10.54 19.36 0.49
N GLY A 305 -9.43 20.04 0.68
CA GLY A 305 -8.44 19.73 1.72
C GLY A 305 -7.55 20.93 1.99
N THR A 306 -7.54 21.42 3.23
CA THR A 306 -6.80 22.63 3.64
C THR A 306 -5.30 22.52 3.34
N LEU A 307 -4.71 21.35 3.54
CA LEU A 307 -3.27 21.09 3.35
C LEU A 307 -2.97 20.28 2.09
N SER A 308 -3.96 20.03 1.23
CA SER A 308 -3.74 19.35 -0.04
C SER A 308 -2.79 20.16 -0.91
N GLY A 309 -1.72 19.53 -1.41
CA GLY A 309 -0.71 20.21 -2.21
C GLY A 309 0.20 21.15 -1.42
N ASN A 310 0.35 20.94 -0.10
CA ASN A 310 1.24 21.79 0.71
C ASN A 310 2.69 21.76 0.18
N PRO A 311 3.42 22.89 0.29
CA PRO A 311 4.71 23.07 -0.39
C PRO A 311 5.80 22.09 0.06
N VAL A 312 5.78 21.63 1.30
CA VAL A 312 6.80 20.69 1.81
C VAL A 312 6.54 19.28 1.25
N ALA A 313 5.29 18.81 1.26
CA ALA A 313 4.95 17.50 0.74
C ALA A 313 5.13 17.42 -0.79
N THR A 314 4.77 18.48 -1.53
CA THR A 314 5.00 18.53 -2.98
C THR A 314 6.49 18.56 -3.33
N ALA A 315 7.30 19.30 -2.58
CA ALA A 315 8.76 19.32 -2.77
C ALA A 315 9.40 17.96 -2.51
N CYS A 316 8.99 17.26 -1.42
CA CYS A 316 9.46 15.90 -1.14
C CYS A 316 9.05 14.91 -2.24
N GLY A 317 7.80 15.01 -2.70
CA GLY A 317 7.28 14.17 -3.78
C GLY A 317 8.07 14.37 -5.08
N LEU A 318 8.25 15.61 -5.52
CA LEU A 318 9.04 15.96 -6.71
C LEU A 318 10.48 15.43 -6.61
N ALA A 319 11.15 15.65 -5.48
CA ALA A 319 12.51 15.16 -5.28
C ALA A 319 12.56 13.63 -5.36
N THR A 320 11.57 12.94 -4.78
CA THR A 320 11.49 11.48 -4.83
C THR A 320 11.26 10.97 -6.25
N LEU A 321 10.29 11.55 -6.98
CA LEU A 321 9.99 11.14 -8.37
C LEU A 321 11.19 11.37 -9.30
N ARG A 322 11.91 12.48 -9.16
CA ARG A 322 13.12 12.77 -9.95
C ARG A 322 14.24 11.76 -9.67
N GLU A 323 14.41 11.32 -8.42
CA GLU A 323 15.41 10.31 -8.06
C GLU A 323 15.11 8.93 -8.63
N ILE A 324 13.86 8.48 -8.58
CA ILE A 324 13.46 7.15 -9.06
C ILE A 324 13.46 7.03 -10.60
N GLN A 325 13.50 8.15 -11.32
CA GLN A 325 13.61 8.18 -12.77
C GLN A 325 15.04 7.98 -13.29
N LYS A 326 16.04 8.01 -12.41
CA LYS A 326 17.43 7.80 -12.82
C LYS A 326 17.59 6.45 -13.51
N PRO A 327 18.35 6.38 -14.61
CA PRO A 327 18.56 5.14 -15.35
C PRO A 327 19.03 3.99 -14.45
N GLY A 328 18.43 2.80 -14.62
CA GLY A 328 18.76 1.61 -13.84
C GLY A 328 18.20 1.54 -12.43
N PHE A 329 17.45 2.56 -11.97
CA PHE A 329 16.90 2.58 -10.60
C PHE A 329 16.02 1.37 -10.30
N PHE A 330 15.01 1.12 -11.13
CA PHE A 330 14.08 -0.01 -10.93
C PHE A 330 14.73 -1.37 -11.21
N ASP A 331 15.70 -1.44 -12.13
CA ASP A 331 16.44 -2.69 -12.39
C ASP A 331 17.24 -3.10 -11.14
N ALA A 332 17.98 -2.16 -10.55
CA ALA A 332 18.75 -2.42 -9.33
C ALA A 332 17.85 -2.72 -8.12
N LEU A 333 16.72 -2.00 -7.97
CA LEU A 333 15.77 -2.23 -6.90
C LEU A 333 15.11 -3.60 -7.03
N SER A 334 14.65 -3.97 -8.22
CA SER A 334 14.00 -5.26 -8.49
C SER A 334 14.96 -6.43 -8.28
N ALA A 335 16.21 -6.31 -8.78
CA ALA A 335 17.22 -7.35 -8.58
C ALA A 335 17.53 -7.59 -7.11
N ARG A 336 17.64 -6.52 -6.31
CA ARG A 336 17.86 -6.60 -4.87
C ARG A 336 16.67 -7.24 -4.13
N THR A 337 15.45 -6.86 -4.49
CA THR A 337 14.24 -7.43 -3.91
C THR A 337 14.10 -8.91 -4.25
N ARG A 338 14.38 -9.28 -5.50
CA ARG A 338 14.41 -10.70 -5.94
C ARG A 338 15.45 -11.49 -5.17
N SER A 339 16.67 -10.96 -5.01
CA SER A 339 17.74 -11.62 -4.24
C SER A 339 17.33 -11.88 -2.78
N LEU A 340 16.58 -10.97 -2.16
CA LEU A 340 16.03 -11.19 -0.82
C LEU A 340 15.03 -12.35 -0.80
N VAL A 341 14.06 -12.35 -1.69
CA VAL A 341 13.00 -13.36 -1.73
C VAL A 341 13.59 -14.75 -2.04
N ASP A 342 14.46 -14.83 -3.05
CA ASP A 342 15.12 -16.09 -3.44
C ASP A 342 16.03 -16.62 -2.31
N GLY A 343 16.72 -15.72 -1.61
CA GLY A 343 17.55 -16.07 -0.46
C GLY A 343 16.72 -16.60 0.74
N LEU A 344 15.57 -15.99 1.02
CA LEU A 344 14.63 -16.45 2.04
C LEU A 344 14.05 -17.82 1.68
N GLN A 345 13.67 -18.04 0.41
CA GLN A 345 13.18 -19.32 -0.10
C GLN A 345 14.25 -20.41 0.10
N ALA A 346 15.48 -20.17 -0.37
CA ALA A 346 16.57 -21.13 -0.23
C ALA A 346 16.90 -21.46 1.24
N ALA A 347 16.81 -20.46 2.13
CA ALA A 347 17.03 -20.66 3.55
C ALA A 347 15.91 -21.50 4.19
N ALA A 348 14.65 -21.30 3.80
CA ALA A 348 13.50 -22.07 4.27
C ALA A 348 13.57 -23.52 3.75
N ASP A 349 13.87 -23.73 2.46
CA ASP A 349 14.00 -25.04 1.82
C ASP A 349 15.09 -25.88 2.50
N ALA A 350 16.24 -25.25 2.82
CA ALA A 350 17.34 -25.93 3.51
C ALA A 350 16.98 -26.46 4.91
N GLU A 351 15.99 -25.85 5.56
CA GLU A 351 15.53 -26.23 6.89
C GLU A 351 14.15 -26.94 6.85
N GLY A 352 13.63 -27.25 5.66
CA GLY A 352 12.36 -27.98 5.48
C GLY A 352 11.11 -27.20 5.94
N VAL A 353 11.17 -25.86 5.94
CA VAL A 353 10.04 -24.99 6.31
C VAL A 353 9.21 -24.68 5.07
N PRO A 354 7.89 -24.97 5.05
CA PRO A 354 7.03 -24.51 3.98
C PRO A 354 7.11 -23.00 3.84
N PHE A 355 7.50 -22.53 2.66
CA PHE A 355 7.69 -21.11 2.38
C PHE A 355 7.44 -20.86 0.89
N CYS A 356 6.81 -19.75 0.58
CA CYS A 356 6.74 -19.20 -0.77
C CYS A 356 6.76 -17.70 -0.70
N GLY A 357 7.39 -17.05 -1.67
CA GLY A 357 7.49 -15.60 -1.75
C GLY A 357 7.40 -15.10 -3.19
N ASP A 358 6.96 -13.86 -3.33
CA ASP A 358 6.91 -13.15 -4.61
C ASP A 358 7.30 -11.69 -4.42
N CYS A 359 7.70 -11.02 -5.52
CA CYS A 359 8.04 -9.61 -5.49
C CYS A 359 7.82 -8.93 -6.84
N GLU A 360 7.58 -7.61 -6.79
CA GLU A 360 7.58 -6.74 -7.96
C GLU A 360 8.22 -5.41 -7.61
N GLY A 361 9.22 -4.98 -8.39
CA GLY A 361 9.98 -3.78 -8.08
C GLY A 361 10.58 -3.82 -6.68
N GLY A 362 10.24 -2.84 -5.85
CA GLY A 362 10.66 -2.74 -4.46
C GLY A 362 9.67 -3.29 -3.43
N MET A 363 8.66 -4.02 -3.85
CA MET A 363 7.63 -4.62 -2.99
C MET A 363 7.77 -6.13 -2.98
N PHE A 364 7.67 -6.77 -1.82
CA PHE A 364 7.71 -8.22 -1.69
C PHE A 364 6.72 -8.72 -0.65
N GLY A 365 6.40 -10.00 -0.77
CA GLY A 365 5.60 -10.73 0.21
C GLY A 365 6.09 -12.16 0.34
N PHE A 366 5.81 -12.79 1.48
CA PHE A 366 6.08 -14.20 1.68
C PHE A 366 5.03 -14.84 2.60
N PHE A 367 4.88 -16.13 2.45
CA PHE A 367 3.93 -16.94 3.21
C PHE A 367 4.62 -18.21 3.71
N LEU A 368 4.27 -18.64 4.92
CA LEU A 368 4.67 -19.95 5.45
C LEU A 368 3.71 -21.01 4.92
N LEU A 369 3.64 -21.10 3.58
CA LEU A 369 2.79 -22.01 2.81
C LEU A 369 3.62 -22.66 1.70
N PRO A 370 3.22 -23.84 1.18
CA PRO A 370 3.94 -24.47 0.08
C PRO A 370 3.73 -23.79 -1.28
N GLU A 371 2.65 -23.03 -1.45
CA GLU A 371 2.27 -22.39 -2.72
C GLU A 371 1.75 -20.97 -2.49
N LEU A 372 1.96 -20.09 -3.48
CA LEU A 372 1.50 -18.70 -3.43
C LEU A 372 -0.03 -18.61 -3.39
N PRO A 373 -0.60 -17.93 -2.39
CA PRO A 373 -2.03 -17.68 -2.32
C PRO A 373 -2.53 -16.84 -3.51
N GLN A 374 -3.72 -17.16 -3.98
CA GLN A 374 -4.39 -16.45 -5.06
C GLN A 374 -5.53 -15.54 -4.56
N ASN A 375 -5.98 -15.73 -3.32
CA ASN A 375 -7.07 -14.99 -2.69
C ASN A 375 -6.90 -14.92 -1.17
N TYR A 376 -7.74 -14.13 -0.53
CA TYR A 376 -7.67 -13.91 0.91
C TYR A 376 -7.94 -15.18 1.73
N ALA A 377 -8.86 -16.03 1.30
CA ALA A 377 -9.15 -17.29 1.98
C ALA A 377 -7.93 -18.24 2.03
N GLN A 378 -7.09 -18.20 0.99
CA GLN A 378 -5.84 -18.98 0.98
C GLN A 378 -4.77 -18.33 1.88
N VAL A 379 -4.68 -17.00 1.92
CA VAL A 379 -3.77 -16.28 2.83
C VAL A 379 -4.08 -16.61 4.28
N LEU A 380 -5.36 -16.71 4.65
CA LEU A 380 -5.80 -17.08 6.01
C LEU A 380 -5.36 -18.48 6.48
N LYS A 381 -4.88 -19.33 5.57
CA LYS A 381 -4.33 -20.66 5.92
C LYS A 381 -2.91 -20.60 6.50
N THR A 382 -2.27 -19.44 6.44
CA THR A 382 -0.92 -19.27 7.01
C THR A 382 -0.97 -19.39 8.54
N ASP A 383 -0.07 -20.18 9.11
CA ASP A 383 0.06 -20.37 10.54
C ASP A 383 0.57 -19.09 11.23
N SER A 384 -0.31 -18.42 11.96
CA SER A 384 0.00 -17.20 12.68
C SER A 384 1.00 -17.41 13.82
N ALA A 385 1.00 -18.55 14.48
CA ALA A 385 1.94 -18.84 15.56
C ALA A 385 3.36 -18.97 15.02
N ARG A 386 3.53 -19.69 13.91
CA ARG A 386 4.84 -19.81 13.21
C ARG A 386 5.30 -18.47 12.67
N PHE A 387 4.39 -17.64 12.12
CA PHE A 387 4.73 -16.30 11.69
C PHE A 387 5.20 -15.43 12.87
N ASN A 388 4.53 -15.49 14.01
CA ASN A 388 4.94 -14.74 15.21
C ASN A 388 6.33 -15.18 15.70
N GLN A 389 6.66 -16.47 15.65
CA GLN A 389 8.01 -16.97 15.97
C GLN A 389 9.04 -16.42 14.98
N LEU A 390 8.74 -16.41 13.67
CA LEU A 390 9.61 -15.84 12.65
C LEU A 390 9.80 -14.32 12.88
N PHE A 391 8.72 -13.58 13.12
CA PHE A 391 8.76 -12.15 13.38
C PHE A 391 9.68 -11.82 14.56
N HIS A 392 9.47 -12.44 15.71
CA HIS A 392 10.29 -12.18 16.90
C HIS A 392 11.72 -12.65 16.72
N GLY A 393 11.92 -13.82 16.10
CA GLY A 393 13.27 -14.31 15.81
C GLY A 393 14.08 -13.39 14.91
N LEU A 394 13.45 -12.75 13.93
CA LEU A 394 14.08 -11.73 13.08
C LEU A 394 14.29 -10.41 13.84
N LEU A 395 13.28 -9.96 14.61
CA LEU A 395 13.36 -8.75 15.42
C LEU A 395 14.54 -8.79 16.40
N ASP A 396 14.74 -9.93 17.09
CA ASP A 396 15.85 -10.13 18.03
C ASP A 396 17.23 -10.09 17.36
N ARG A 397 17.26 -10.30 16.03
CA ARG A 397 18.48 -10.25 15.20
C ARG A 397 18.65 -8.93 14.44
N GLY A 398 17.83 -7.91 14.79
CA GLY A 398 17.93 -6.57 14.19
C GLY A 398 17.31 -6.47 12.79
N ILE A 399 16.38 -7.36 12.45
CA ILE A 399 15.62 -7.32 11.20
C ILE A 399 14.16 -6.96 11.52
N TYR A 400 13.66 -5.88 10.92
CA TYR A 400 12.32 -5.39 11.18
C TYR A 400 11.41 -5.58 9.96
N ILE A 401 10.54 -6.59 10.05
CA ILE A 401 9.46 -6.84 9.08
C ILE A 401 8.12 -6.37 9.65
N ALA A 402 7.06 -6.43 8.85
CA ALA A 402 5.74 -6.03 9.31
C ALA A 402 5.27 -6.87 10.50
N PRO A 403 4.75 -6.24 11.59
CA PRO A 403 4.21 -6.94 12.76
C PRO A 403 2.80 -7.48 12.51
N ALA A 404 2.56 -7.97 11.31
CA ALA A 404 1.29 -8.56 10.87
C ALA A 404 1.53 -9.44 9.65
N LEU A 405 0.90 -10.61 9.66
CA LEU A 405 0.97 -11.62 8.61
C LEU A 405 0.49 -11.12 7.24
N TYR A 406 -0.41 -10.14 7.23
CA TYR A 406 -1.13 -9.69 6.03
C TYR A 406 -0.52 -8.44 5.36
N GLU A 407 0.67 -8.04 5.76
CA GLU A 407 1.31 -6.82 5.26
C GLU A 407 2.51 -7.16 4.38
N ALA A 408 2.60 -6.51 3.23
CA ALA A 408 3.76 -6.57 2.35
C ALA A 408 5.00 -5.98 3.00
N GLY A 409 6.16 -6.42 2.55
CA GLY A 409 7.47 -5.85 2.85
C GLY A 409 7.98 -4.96 1.71
N PHE A 410 8.95 -4.10 2.04
CA PHE A 410 9.47 -3.10 1.11
C PHE A 410 11.00 -3.05 1.18
N VAL A 411 11.63 -3.18 0.02
CA VAL A 411 13.05 -2.90 -0.18
C VAL A 411 13.20 -1.48 -0.71
N SER A 412 14.16 -0.74 -0.21
CA SER A 412 14.50 0.60 -0.70
C SER A 412 15.81 0.59 -1.49
N ALA A 413 16.06 1.66 -2.22
CA ALA A 413 17.34 1.85 -2.91
C ALA A 413 18.55 1.89 -1.96
N ALA A 414 18.32 2.19 -0.69
CA ALA A 414 19.36 2.25 0.34
C ALA A 414 19.75 0.88 0.92
N HIS A 415 18.94 -0.17 0.74
CA HIS A 415 19.34 -1.52 1.14
C HIS A 415 20.54 -1.98 0.32
N THR A 416 21.50 -2.64 0.94
CA THR A 416 22.70 -3.17 0.27
C THR A 416 22.60 -4.68 0.09
N ALA A 417 23.54 -5.24 -0.69
CA ALA A 417 23.66 -6.70 -0.78
C ALA A 417 24.00 -7.34 0.57
N ASP A 418 24.78 -6.63 1.40
CA ASP A 418 25.15 -7.09 2.74
C ASP A 418 23.93 -7.10 3.68
N ASP A 419 23.00 -6.13 3.57
CA ASP A 419 21.74 -6.14 4.32
C ASP A 419 20.88 -7.33 3.95
N VAL A 420 20.80 -7.67 2.65
CA VAL A 420 20.08 -8.85 2.17
C VAL A 420 20.73 -10.12 2.71
N ALA A 421 22.05 -10.24 2.61
CA ALA A 421 22.79 -11.40 3.10
C ALA A 421 22.63 -11.58 4.62
N ALA A 422 22.71 -10.50 5.40
CA ALA A 422 22.48 -10.51 6.84
C ALA A 422 21.05 -10.96 7.19
N THR A 423 20.05 -10.49 6.43
CA THR A 423 18.65 -10.87 6.62
C THR A 423 18.41 -12.35 6.34
N VAL A 424 18.95 -12.85 5.22
CA VAL A 424 18.84 -14.27 4.85
C VAL A 424 19.53 -15.16 5.89
N ALA A 425 20.72 -14.78 6.37
CA ALA A 425 21.42 -15.51 7.43
C ALA A 425 20.61 -15.53 8.73
N ALA A 426 20.04 -14.40 9.14
CA ALA A 426 19.18 -14.31 10.31
C ALA A 426 17.93 -15.18 10.16
N ALA A 427 17.26 -15.13 8.99
CA ALA A 427 16.09 -15.96 8.70
C ALA A 427 16.40 -17.45 8.75
N ARG A 428 17.53 -17.89 8.21
CA ARG A 428 17.96 -19.28 8.27
C ARG A 428 18.08 -19.80 9.70
N GLU A 429 18.69 -19.00 10.60
CA GLU A 429 18.79 -19.40 12.02
C GLU A 429 17.42 -19.50 12.70
N VAL A 430 16.46 -18.66 12.28
CA VAL A 430 15.10 -18.76 12.80
C VAL A 430 14.37 -19.98 12.22
N PHE A 431 14.51 -20.26 10.93
CA PHE A 431 13.89 -21.43 10.27
C PHE A 431 14.31 -22.76 10.92
N LYS A 432 15.54 -22.91 11.39
CA LYS A 432 15.99 -24.07 12.18
C LYS A 432 15.13 -24.31 13.43
N THR A 433 14.55 -23.26 13.99
CA THR A 433 13.70 -23.37 15.18
C THR A 433 12.23 -23.61 14.84
N LEU A 434 11.81 -23.24 13.60
CA LEU A 434 10.45 -23.46 13.12
C LEU A 434 10.22 -24.86 12.56
N SER A 435 11.28 -25.57 12.16
CA SER A 435 11.24 -26.93 11.62
C SER A 435 11.05 -28.01 12.70
N LYS A 436 11.19 -27.66 13.96
CA LYS A 436 11.00 -28.54 15.13
C LYS A 436 9.62 -28.38 15.71
#